data_8b2543073e60236024203c4b6daf3496
#
_entry.id   8b2543073e60236024203c4b6daf3496
#
_cell.length_a   1.000
_cell.length_b   1.000
_cell.length_c   1.000
_cell.angle_alpha   90.00
_cell.angle_beta   90.00
_cell.angle_gamma   90.00
#
_symmetry.space_group_name_H-M   'P 1'
#
loop_
_entity.id
_entity.type
_entity.pdbx_description
1 polymer ?
#
loop_
_entity_poly.entity_id
_entity_poly.type
_entity_poly.pdbx_seq_one_letter_code
_entity_poly.pdbx_strand_id
1 'polypeptide(L)'
;QATDDDGSCIYPEENYDCDGNCIADLDCLGVCGGDAVYDECDVCDGDGSSCTECESDIATWTINPPDYQYNGSVTSAVIINGVQVGSELDMLAGFVDDEVRGTANGLYFPVTQAYTFNIMLFSNQVDGETISFKYYHAASGEVFCLDETVDFESDMIIGNAIVPFEFNIDVEFVLGCNDESACNYDSQANFNDGSCVYSEEYYDCDGICLNDIDQDGVCDEEEIYGCTDDLALNYDNNATEDDGSCIYIGCTDEIACNYDEQATDDDGSCIYPEENYD
;
A
#
# COMPACT_ATOMS: atom_id res chain seq x y z
N GLN A 1 7.34 37.12 -64.87
CA GLN A 1 7.94 37.74 -63.67
C GLN A 1 7.45 39.17 -63.61
N ALA A 2 6.68 39.51 -62.54
CA ALA A 2 6.31 40.90 -62.27
C ALA A 2 7.59 41.67 -61.91
N THR A 3 7.75 42.85 -62.54
CA THR A 3 8.92 43.74 -62.38
C THR A 3 8.60 44.91 -61.41
N ASP A 4 7.31 45.12 -61.10
CA ASP A 4 6.83 46.13 -60.14
C ASP A 4 5.86 45.48 -59.14
N ASP A 5 5.95 45.86 -57.85
CA ASP A 5 5.04 45.47 -56.85
C ASP A 5 3.79 46.36 -56.89
N ASP A 6 2.63 45.76 -57.15
CA ASP A 6 1.34 46.49 -57.24
C ASP A 6 0.60 46.46 -55.88
N GLY A 7 1.22 45.99 -54.81
CA GLY A 7 0.64 45.90 -53.49
C GLY A 7 -0.41 44.78 -53.34
N SER A 8 -0.47 43.83 -54.28
CA SER A 8 -1.42 42.71 -54.23
C SER A 8 -0.90 41.48 -53.45
N CYS A 9 0.36 41.53 -53.00
CA CYS A 9 0.94 40.44 -52.24
C CYS A 9 0.23 40.29 -50.87
N ILE A 10 -0.32 39.12 -50.67
CA ILE A 10 -0.90 38.71 -49.38
C ILE A 10 0.15 37.85 -48.66
N TYR A 11 0.51 38.27 -47.49
CA TYR A 11 1.45 37.53 -46.63
C TYR A 11 0.63 36.76 -45.59
N PRO A 12 1.05 35.56 -45.18
CA PRO A 12 0.44 34.85 -44.07
C PRO A 12 0.65 35.63 -42.77
N GLU A 13 -0.22 35.38 -41.78
CA GLU A 13 0.01 35.85 -40.41
C GLU A 13 1.29 35.21 -39.84
N GLU A 14 1.87 35.84 -38.87
CA GLU A 14 3.07 35.34 -38.19
C GLU A 14 2.77 33.93 -37.64
N ASN A 15 3.71 33.01 -37.84
CA ASN A 15 3.62 31.58 -37.48
C ASN A 15 2.62 30.73 -38.28
N TYR A 16 2.00 31.28 -39.37
CA TYR A 16 1.10 30.53 -40.25
C TYR A 16 1.63 30.50 -41.70
N ASP A 17 1.29 29.46 -42.43
CA ASP A 17 1.52 29.40 -43.88
C ASP A 17 0.38 30.11 -44.63
N CYS A 18 0.50 30.19 -45.96
CA CYS A 18 -0.51 30.83 -46.79
C CYS A 18 -1.85 30.07 -46.84
N ASP A 19 -1.87 28.82 -46.39
CA ASP A 19 -3.06 27.97 -46.31
C ASP A 19 -3.70 28.04 -44.87
N GLY A 20 -3.09 28.80 -43.95
CA GLY A 20 -3.57 29.01 -42.59
C GLY A 20 -3.18 27.87 -41.62
N ASN A 21 -2.19 27.03 -42.01
CA ASN A 21 -1.68 26.02 -41.09
C ASN A 21 -0.58 26.63 -40.20
N CYS A 22 -0.57 26.21 -38.94
CA CYS A 22 0.48 26.57 -38.00
C CYS A 22 1.83 25.96 -38.43
N ILE A 23 2.88 26.78 -38.55
CA ILE A 23 4.25 26.38 -38.89
C ILE A 23 5.24 26.51 -37.74
N ALA A 24 4.76 26.93 -36.54
CA ALA A 24 5.50 26.94 -35.27
C ALA A 24 4.93 25.86 -34.33
N ASP A 25 5.60 25.63 -33.19
CA ASP A 25 5.07 24.77 -32.16
C ASP A 25 3.83 25.42 -31.51
N LEU A 26 2.86 24.59 -31.11
CA LEU A 26 1.74 25.05 -30.30
C LEU A 26 2.21 25.19 -28.83
N ASP A 27 1.81 26.29 -28.23
CA ASP A 27 1.99 26.41 -26.78
C ASP A 27 0.99 25.54 -25.99
N CYS A 28 1.06 25.51 -24.67
CA CYS A 28 0.18 24.68 -23.83
C CYS A 28 -1.30 25.11 -23.87
N LEU A 29 -1.63 26.32 -24.35
CA LEU A 29 -3.00 26.79 -24.63
C LEU A 29 -3.46 26.45 -26.06
N GLY A 30 -2.58 25.81 -26.87
CA GLY A 30 -2.85 25.48 -28.26
C GLY A 30 -2.71 26.67 -29.23
N VAL A 31 -2.03 27.73 -28.83
CA VAL A 31 -1.75 28.93 -29.69
C VAL A 31 -0.51 28.67 -30.49
N CYS A 32 -0.59 28.91 -31.81
CA CYS A 32 0.53 28.73 -32.72
C CYS A 32 1.64 29.76 -32.51
N GLY A 33 2.84 29.29 -32.09
CA GLY A 33 3.97 30.14 -31.76
C GLY A 33 3.71 31.01 -30.52
N GLY A 34 2.78 30.61 -29.65
CA GLY A 34 2.53 31.25 -28.35
C GLY A 34 3.66 31.01 -27.37
N ASP A 35 3.69 31.81 -26.33
CA ASP A 35 4.73 31.80 -25.27
C ASP A 35 4.25 31.12 -23.97
N ALA A 36 3.00 30.61 -23.92
CA ALA A 36 2.46 29.98 -22.74
C ALA A 36 3.21 28.67 -22.46
N VAL A 37 3.74 28.54 -21.26
CA VAL A 37 4.45 27.35 -20.78
C VAL A 37 3.74 26.78 -19.57
N TYR A 38 3.91 25.50 -19.33
CA TYR A 38 3.48 24.92 -18.06
C TYR A 38 4.36 25.48 -16.93
N ASP A 39 3.75 25.90 -15.83
CA ASP A 39 4.45 26.16 -14.59
C ASP A 39 4.93 24.85 -13.94
N GLU A 40 5.59 24.95 -12.79
CA GLU A 40 6.10 23.78 -12.04
C GLU A 40 5.02 22.86 -11.48
N CYS A 41 3.74 23.22 -11.64
CA CYS A 41 2.57 22.42 -11.27
C CYS A 41 1.76 21.93 -12.46
N ASP A 42 2.37 21.92 -13.66
CA ASP A 42 1.71 21.53 -14.91
C ASP A 42 0.48 22.42 -15.25
N VAL A 43 0.36 23.61 -14.68
CA VAL A 43 -0.67 24.59 -15.06
C VAL A 43 -0.17 25.43 -16.22
N CYS A 44 -0.89 25.36 -17.34
CA CYS A 44 -0.52 26.15 -18.52
C CYS A 44 -0.71 27.66 -18.25
N ASP A 45 0.34 28.45 -18.52
CA ASP A 45 0.45 29.90 -18.24
C ASP A 45 0.21 30.22 -16.74
N GLY A 46 0.51 29.25 -15.85
CA GLY A 46 0.45 29.40 -14.40
C GLY A 46 1.58 30.26 -13.88
N ASP A 47 1.36 30.87 -12.72
CA ASP A 47 2.34 31.70 -12.01
C ASP A 47 3.03 30.97 -10.85
N GLY A 48 2.85 29.64 -10.75
CA GLY A 48 3.35 28.82 -9.65
C GLY A 48 2.53 28.96 -8.37
N SER A 49 1.49 29.82 -8.34
CA SER A 49 0.69 30.02 -7.13
C SER A 49 -0.23 28.82 -6.82
N SER A 50 -0.50 28.00 -7.82
CA SER A 50 -1.20 26.72 -7.68
C SER A 50 -0.27 25.60 -7.18
N CYS A 51 1.05 25.81 -7.25
CA CYS A 51 2.06 24.98 -6.60
C CYS A 51 2.16 25.29 -5.11
N THR A 52 1.10 25.23 -4.41
CA THR A 52 1.21 25.08 -2.96
C THR A 52 1.79 23.68 -2.76
N GLU A 53 3.12 23.61 -2.72
CA GLU A 53 3.77 22.39 -2.26
C GLU A 53 3.08 22.03 -0.95
N CYS A 54 2.34 20.94 -0.94
CA CYS A 54 1.79 20.39 0.28
C CYS A 54 2.90 19.82 1.14
N GLU A 55 4.06 20.49 1.10
CA GLU A 55 5.17 20.19 1.99
C GLU A 55 4.67 20.36 3.41
N SER A 56 4.50 19.24 4.09
CA SER A 56 4.33 19.28 5.51
C SER A 56 5.01 18.07 6.13
N ASP A 57 5.89 18.35 7.06
CA ASP A 57 6.40 17.32 7.94
C ASP A 57 5.26 16.83 8.83
N ILE A 58 4.69 15.67 8.50
CA ILE A 58 3.59 15.04 9.27
C ILE A 58 3.96 14.85 10.74
N ALA A 59 5.27 14.77 11.08
CA ALA A 59 5.73 14.71 12.46
C ALA A 59 5.39 15.99 13.25
N THR A 60 5.09 17.12 12.57
CA THR A 60 4.67 18.38 13.18
C THR A 60 3.15 18.48 13.37
N TRP A 61 2.36 17.54 12.81
CA TRP A 61 0.91 17.53 12.93
C TRP A 61 0.47 17.11 14.33
N THR A 62 0.71 17.96 15.27
CA THR A 62 0.35 17.74 16.68
C THR A 62 -0.45 18.91 17.23
N ILE A 63 -1.38 18.62 18.10
CA ILE A 63 -2.22 19.62 18.77
C ILE A 63 -2.23 19.38 20.27
N ASN A 64 -2.32 20.46 21.05
CA ASN A 64 -2.55 20.39 22.49
C ASN A 64 -3.95 20.97 22.78
N PRO A 65 -5.01 20.14 22.88
CA PRO A 65 -6.39 20.60 23.05
C PRO A 65 -6.62 21.59 24.20
N PRO A 66 -5.94 21.49 25.37
CA PRO A 66 -6.07 22.45 26.45
C PRO A 66 -5.72 23.90 26.13
N ASP A 67 -5.01 24.17 25.03
CA ASP A 67 -4.65 25.53 24.61
C ASP A 67 -5.82 26.28 23.94
N TYR A 68 -6.94 25.58 23.69
CA TYR A 68 -8.11 26.11 22.99
C TYR A 68 -9.35 26.13 23.88
N GLN A 69 -10.25 27.09 23.60
CA GLN A 69 -11.48 27.30 24.36
C GLN A 69 -12.71 26.61 23.74
N TYR A 70 -12.71 26.46 22.43
CA TYR A 70 -13.83 25.94 21.66
C TYR A 70 -13.40 24.73 20.83
N ASN A 71 -14.35 23.87 20.52
CA ASN A 71 -14.13 22.73 19.64
C ASN A 71 -15.37 22.46 18.78
N GLY A 72 -15.15 21.73 17.72
CA GLY A 72 -16.19 21.19 16.84
C GLY A 72 -15.70 19.89 16.22
N SER A 73 -16.54 19.14 15.57
CA SER A 73 -16.19 17.86 14.97
C SER A 73 -16.61 17.77 13.51
N VAL A 74 -15.75 17.14 12.72
CA VAL A 74 -16.04 16.75 11.33
C VAL A 74 -15.80 15.27 11.18
N THR A 75 -16.82 14.54 10.73
CA THR A 75 -16.66 13.16 10.26
C THR A 75 -16.59 13.19 8.75
N SER A 76 -15.46 12.80 8.20
CA SER A 76 -15.15 12.94 6.77
C SER A 76 -14.67 11.65 6.13
N ALA A 77 -14.67 11.64 4.80
CA ALA A 77 -14.08 10.63 3.95
C ALA A 77 -13.19 11.30 2.91
N VAL A 78 -12.15 10.63 2.47
CA VAL A 78 -11.29 11.07 1.37
C VAL A 78 -11.62 10.24 0.13
N ILE A 79 -11.85 10.93 -0.97
CA ILE A 79 -12.23 10.36 -2.26
C ILE A 79 -11.13 10.69 -3.27
N ILE A 80 -10.44 9.69 -3.78
CA ILE A 80 -9.45 9.86 -4.86
C ILE A 80 -10.06 9.31 -6.15
N ASN A 81 -10.21 10.16 -7.17
CA ASN A 81 -10.79 9.78 -8.47
C ASN A 81 -12.15 9.04 -8.33
N GLY A 82 -12.96 9.45 -7.38
CA GLY A 82 -14.30 8.86 -7.13
C GLY A 82 -14.27 7.57 -6.30
N VAL A 83 -13.11 7.13 -5.81
CA VAL A 83 -12.98 5.96 -4.92
C VAL A 83 -12.67 6.44 -3.50
N GLN A 84 -13.46 5.99 -2.52
CA GLN A 84 -13.17 6.26 -1.13
C GLN A 84 -11.92 5.47 -0.68
N VAL A 85 -10.92 6.19 -0.20
CA VAL A 85 -9.65 5.63 0.28
C VAL A 85 -9.49 5.82 1.79
N GLY A 86 -8.55 5.10 2.39
CA GLY A 86 -8.18 5.26 3.78
C GLY A 86 -7.61 3.99 4.40
N SER A 87 -6.75 4.20 5.39
CA SER A 87 -6.19 3.17 6.26
C SER A 87 -6.06 3.69 7.69
N GLU A 88 -5.78 2.81 8.64
CA GLU A 88 -5.52 3.21 10.04
C GLU A 88 -4.24 4.05 10.20
N LEU A 89 -3.34 4.00 9.20
CA LEU A 89 -2.08 4.73 9.17
C LEU A 89 -2.19 6.09 8.51
N ASP A 90 -3.25 6.31 7.73
CA ASP A 90 -3.51 7.58 7.09
C ASP A 90 -3.91 8.63 8.11
N MET A 91 -3.60 9.89 7.82
CA MET A 91 -3.90 10.99 8.72
C MET A 91 -4.53 12.17 7.99
N LEU A 92 -5.61 12.70 8.56
CA LEU A 92 -6.21 13.97 8.18
C LEU A 92 -5.87 15.02 9.22
N ALA A 93 -5.47 16.21 8.78
CA ALA A 93 -5.20 17.35 9.67
C ALA A 93 -5.91 18.60 9.17
N GLY A 94 -6.44 19.41 10.11
CA GLY A 94 -7.04 20.72 9.87
C GLY A 94 -6.13 21.83 10.33
N PHE A 95 -6.14 22.94 9.59
CA PHE A 95 -5.24 24.08 9.80
C PHE A 95 -5.99 25.40 9.70
N VAL A 96 -5.52 26.39 10.47
CA VAL A 96 -5.76 27.82 10.20
C VAL A 96 -4.39 28.42 9.95
N ASP A 97 -4.19 29.01 8.78
CA ASP A 97 -2.86 29.31 8.25
C ASP A 97 -1.96 28.06 8.35
N ASP A 98 -0.84 28.09 9.02
CA ASP A 98 0.05 26.94 9.23
C ASP A 98 -0.12 26.28 10.62
N GLU A 99 -1.09 26.72 11.42
CA GLU A 99 -1.31 26.19 12.77
C GLU A 99 -2.28 25.00 12.74
N VAL A 100 -1.83 23.86 13.27
CA VAL A 100 -2.67 22.64 13.37
C VAL A 100 -3.83 22.87 14.35
N ARG A 101 -5.04 22.65 13.90
CA ARG A 101 -6.28 22.79 14.66
C ARG A 101 -6.95 21.48 15.01
N GLY A 102 -6.46 20.38 14.45
CA GLY A 102 -6.93 19.03 14.75
C GLY A 102 -6.25 18.00 13.88
N THR A 103 -6.22 16.76 14.35
CA THR A 103 -5.75 15.60 13.59
C THR A 103 -6.62 14.38 13.84
N ALA A 104 -6.73 13.49 12.86
CA ALA A 104 -7.41 12.21 13.00
C ALA A 104 -6.75 11.17 12.10
N ASN A 105 -6.59 9.95 12.62
CA ASN A 105 -6.27 8.78 11.80
C ASN A 105 -7.53 8.16 11.21
N GLY A 106 -7.37 7.38 10.14
CA GLY A 106 -8.47 6.65 9.55
C GLY A 106 -9.06 5.62 10.52
N LEU A 107 -10.38 5.59 10.59
CA LEU A 107 -11.15 4.63 11.39
C LEU A 107 -12.04 3.80 10.47
N TYR A 108 -11.83 2.47 10.46
CA TYR A 108 -12.66 1.56 9.67
C TYR A 108 -14.07 1.47 10.24
N PHE A 109 -15.07 1.71 9.37
CA PHE A 109 -16.49 1.61 9.75
C PHE A 109 -17.13 0.37 9.09
N PRO A 110 -17.42 -0.69 9.86
CA PRO A 110 -17.86 -1.98 9.31
C PRO A 110 -19.18 -1.94 8.52
N VAL A 111 -20.05 -0.97 8.80
CA VAL A 111 -21.35 -0.85 8.13
C VAL A 111 -21.22 -0.41 6.68
N THR A 112 -20.33 0.54 6.40
CA THR A 112 -20.04 1.03 5.05
C THR A 112 -18.85 0.27 4.41
N GLN A 113 -18.11 -0.51 5.19
CA GLN A 113 -16.88 -1.19 4.79
C GLN A 113 -15.81 -0.22 4.25
N ALA A 114 -15.73 0.97 4.84
CA ALA A 114 -14.85 2.04 4.42
C ALA A 114 -14.24 2.77 5.61
N TYR A 115 -13.18 3.52 5.36
CA TYR A 115 -12.54 4.36 6.36
C TYR A 115 -13.17 5.74 6.41
N THR A 116 -13.30 6.29 7.62
CA THR A 116 -13.68 7.68 7.88
C THR A 116 -12.68 8.33 8.83
N PHE A 117 -12.59 9.66 8.78
CA PHE A 117 -11.72 10.46 9.62
C PHE A 117 -12.60 11.30 10.56
N ASN A 118 -12.58 10.98 11.85
CA ASN A 118 -13.36 11.70 12.86
C ASN A 118 -12.45 12.76 13.52
N ILE A 119 -12.33 13.90 12.88
CA ILE A 119 -11.45 14.96 13.35
C ILE A 119 -12.16 15.91 14.33
N MET A 120 -11.52 16.14 15.49
CA MET A 120 -11.89 17.19 16.42
C MET A 120 -11.07 18.43 16.08
N LEU A 121 -11.74 19.52 15.77
CA LEU A 121 -11.16 20.80 15.46
C LEU A 121 -11.26 21.73 16.67
N PHE A 122 -10.24 22.54 16.87
CA PHE A 122 -10.10 23.43 18.04
C PHE A 122 -9.83 24.86 17.63
N SER A 123 -10.42 25.81 18.38
CA SER A 123 -10.26 27.25 18.15
C SER A 123 -10.31 28.05 19.45
N ASN A 124 -9.74 29.24 19.42
CA ASN A 124 -9.91 30.26 20.46
C ASN A 124 -10.95 31.31 20.07
N GLN A 125 -11.56 31.15 18.88
CA GLN A 125 -12.69 31.98 18.42
C GLN A 125 -13.95 31.13 18.40
N VAL A 126 -15.10 31.73 18.72
CA VAL A 126 -16.37 31.03 18.73
C VAL A 126 -16.84 30.69 17.32
N ASP A 127 -16.45 31.51 16.35
CA ASP A 127 -16.74 31.38 14.90
C ASP A 127 -15.76 32.21 14.07
N GLY A 128 -15.87 32.10 12.73
CA GLY A 128 -15.21 32.98 11.77
C GLY A 128 -13.80 32.57 11.34
N GLU A 129 -13.26 31.46 11.81
CA GLU A 129 -12.02 30.87 11.26
C GLU A 129 -12.39 29.85 10.15
N THR A 130 -11.71 29.94 9.02
CA THR A 130 -11.83 28.94 7.95
C THR A 130 -10.72 27.92 8.10
N ILE A 131 -11.11 26.65 8.26
CA ILE A 131 -10.19 25.52 8.41
C ILE A 131 -9.91 24.95 7.03
N SER A 132 -8.64 24.91 6.65
CA SER A 132 -8.12 24.15 5.50
C SER A 132 -7.66 22.74 5.95
N PHE A 133 -7.52 21.80 5.01
CA PHE A 133 -7.17 20.42 5.37
C PHE A 133 -6.01 19.90 4.53
N LYS A 134 -5.24 19.01 5.13
CA LYS A 134 -4.24 18.17 4.45
C LYS A 134 -4.47 16.71 4.81
N TYR A 135 -4.27 15.85 3.82
CA TYR A 135 -4.39 14.41 3.97
C TYR A 135 -3.04 13.74 3.69
N TYR A 136 -2.55 12.95 4.64
CA TYR A 136 -1.40 12.08 4.47
C TYR A 136 -1.86 10.68 4.13
N HIS A 137 -1.44 10.16 2.98
CA HIS A 137 -1.69 8.80 2.54
C HIS A 137 -0.47 7.93 2.84
N ALA A 138 -0.58 7.04 3.82
CA ALA A 138 0.55 6.28 4.36
C ALA A 138 1.16 5.29 3.36
N ALA A 139 0.34 4.70 2.46
CA ALA A 139 0.82 3.73 1.49
C ALA A 139 1.73 4.33 0.43
N SER A 140 1.48 5.58 0.00
CA SER A 140 2.35 6.31 -0.94
C SER A 140 3.38 7.18 -0.24
N GLY A 141 3.14 7.55 1.02
CA GLY A 141 3.95 8.52 1.76
C GLY A 141 3.70 9.97 1.35
N GLU A 142 2.67 10.23 0.56
CA GLU A 142 2.35 11.55 0.02
C GLU A 142 1.39 12.34 0.91
N VAL A 143 1.49 13.67 0.81
CA VAL A 143 0.57 14.61 1.47
C VAL A 143 -0.19 15.37 0.39
N PHE A 144 -1.51 15.41 0.53
CA PHE A 144 -2.42 16.14 -0.35
C PHE A 144 -2.99 17.35 0.36
N CYS A 145 -2.94 18.53 -0.27
CA CYS A 145 -3.76 19.67 0.12
C CYS A 145 -5.18 19.44 -0.41
N LEU A 146 -6.15 19.65 0.45
CA LEU A 146 -7.56 19.48 0.10
C LEU A 146 -8.17 20.84 -0.21
N ASP A 147 -8.93 20.92 -1.30
CA ASP A 147 -9.56 22.18 -1.75
C ASP A 147 -10.74 22.58 -0.85
N GLU A 148 -11.42 21.57 -0.27
CA GLU A 148 -12.56 21.83 0.59
C GLU A 148 -12.11 22.39 1.93
N THR A 149 -12.83 23.40 2.38
CA THR A 149 -12.63 24.06 3.67
C THR A 149 -13.88 23.98 4.53
N VAL A 150 -13.72 24.20 5.83
CA VAL A 150 -14.83 24.24 6.78
C VAL A 150 -14.73 25.53 7.58
N ASP A 151 -15.81 26.33 7.62
CA ASP A 151 -15.92 27.45 8.53
C ASP A 151 -16.18 26.95 9.95
N PHE A 152 -15.30 27.28 10.87
CA PHE A 152 -15.40 26.85 12.25
C PHE A 152 -16.50 27.58 12.97
N GLU A 153 -17.34 26.80 13.66
CA GLU A 153 -18.32 27.28 14.65
C GLU A 153 -18.22 26.40 15.89
N SER A 154 -18.26 27.00 17.07
CA SER A 154 -18.21 26.26 18.33
C SER A 154 -19.32 25.21 18.42
N ASP A 155 -18.98 24.00 18.87
CA ASP A 155 -19.89 22.86 18.98
C ASP A 155 -20.48 22.35 17.65
N MET A 156 -19.93 22.73 16.49
CA MET A 156 -20.35 22.22 15.20
C MET A 156 -20.17 20.69 15.11
N ILE A 157 -21.09 20.05 14.41
CA ILE A 157 -21.01 18.63 14.04
C ILE A 157 -21.32 18.51 12.56
N ILE A 158 -20.29 18.18 11.77
CA ILE A 158 -20.40 18.04 10.30
C ILE A 158 -20.18 16.60 9.92
N GLY A 159 -21.06 16.04 9.10
CA GLY A 159 -21.00 14.67 8.63
C GLY A 159 -21.26 13.62 9.70
N ASN A 160 -21.26 12.38 9.30
CA ASN A 160 -21.30 11.20 10.15
C ASN A 160 -20.76 9.99 9.36
N ALA A 161 -20.57 8.85 9.99
CA ALA A 161 -19.97 7.68 9.36
C ALA A 161 -20.79 7.07 8.18
N ILE A 162 -22.05 7.43 8.00
CA ILE A 162 -22.89 6.97 6.88
C ILE A 162 -22.95 8.02 5.76
N VAL A 163 -22.91 9.30 6.13
CA VAL A 163 -22.90 10.45 5.23
C VAL A 163 -21.76 11.37 5.69
N PRO A 164 -20.53 11.02 5.37
CA PRO A 164 -19.37 11.82 5.76
C PRO A 164 -19.29 13.11 4.94
N PHE A 165 -18.54 14.09 5.43
CA PHE A 165 -18.06 15.21 4.64
C PHE A 165 -16.99 14.69 3.69
N GLU A 166 -17.13 14.91 2.39
CA GLU A 166 -16.24 14.34 1.38
C GLU A 166 -15.15 15.35 1.01
N PHE A 167 -13.91 14.92 1.08
CA PHE A 167 -12.75 15.59 0.50
C PHE A 167 -12.43 14.89 -0.81
N ASN A 168 -12.38 15.64 -1.92
CA ASN A 168 -12.18 15.10 -3.25
C ASN A 168 -10.78 15.45 -3.76
N ILE A 169 -10.07 14.45 -4.23
CA ILE A 169 -8.74 14.57 -4.82
C ILE A 169 -8.86 14.05 -6.26
N ASP A 170 -8.85 14.97 -7.21
CA ASP A 170 -8.83 14.65 -8.64
C ASP A 170 -7.40 14.76 -9.16
N VAL A 171 -6.78 13.61 -9.36
CA VAL A 171 -5.40 13.51 -9.84
C VAL A 171 -5.30 12.48 -10.95
N GLU A 172 -4.36 12.64 -11.89
CA GLU A 172 -4.10 11.66 -12.96
C GLU A 172 -3.34 10.42 -12.42
N PHE A 173 -3.85 9.85 -11.31
CA PHE A 173 -3.32 8.60 -10.78
C PHE A 173 -4.14 7.39 -11.24
N VAL A 174 -3.42 6.34 -11.61
CA VAL A 174 -3.99 4.99 -11.75
C VAL A 174 -3.76 4.30 -10.41
N LEU A 175 -4.86 4.13 -9.66
CA LEU A 175 -4.83 3.48 -8.36
C LEU A 175 -4.60 1.98 -8.52
N GLY A 176 -3.79 1.40 -7.67
CA GLY A 176 -3.49 -0.02 -7.63
C GLY A 176 -2.21 -0.31 -6.86
N CYS A 177 -1.81 -1.57 -6.83
CA CYS A 177 -0.53 -1.95 -6.26
C CYS A 177 0.61 -1.67 -7.24
N ASN A 178 1.49 -0.71 -6.94
CA ASN A 178 2.66 -0.37 -7.75
C ASN A 178 3.99 -0.91 -7.19
N ASP A 179 3.93 -1.84 -6.23
CA ASP A 179 5.10 -2.56 -5.71
C ASP A 179 5.36 -3.82 -6.53
N GLU A 180 6.50 -3.87 -7.24
CA GLU A 180 6.89 -5.02 -8.07
C GLU A 180 7.08 -6.32 -7.29
N SER A 181 7.26 -6.25 -5.97
CA SER A 181 7.38 -7.43 -5.10
C SER A 181 6.04 -8.02 -4.66
N ALA A 182 4.95 -7.31 -4.91
CA ALA A 182 3.62 -7.76 -4.53
C ALA A 182 3.03 -8.74 -5.56
N CYS A 183 2.24 -9.69 -5.09
CA CYS A 183 1.59 -10.70 -5.93
C CYS A 183 0.55 -10.13 -6.89
N ASN A 184 -0.04 -8.99 -6.54
CA ASN A 184 -1.03 -8.29 -7.36
C ASN A 184 -0.48 -6.99 -7.96
N TYR A 185 0.84 -6.95 -8.25
CA TYR A 185 1.47 -5.82 -8.91
C TYR A 185 0.74 -5.45 -10.21
N ASP A 186 0.40 -4.17 -10.35
CA ASP A 186 -0.14 -3.58 -11.58
C ASP A 186 0.86 -2.56 -12.14
N SER A 187 1.47 -2.90 -13.29
CA SER A 187 2.43 -2.03 -13.97
C SER A 187 1.83 -0.71 -14.50
N GLN A 188 0.51 -0.57 -14.50
CA GLN A 188 -0.18 0.65 -14.89
C GLN A 188 -0.49 1.54 -13.69
N ALA A 189 -0.48 0.97 -12.49
CA ALA A 189 -0.66 1.74 -11.27
C ALA A 189 0.56 2.65 -11.04
N ASN A 190 0.31 3.94 -10.89
CA ASN A 190 1.32 4.92 -10.53
C ASN A 190 1.07 5.51 -9.12
N PHE A 191 0.01 5.07 -8.47
CA PHE A 191 -0.32 5.42 -7.09
C PHE A 191 -0.74 4.18 -6.31
N ASN A 192 -0.02 3.90 -5.20
CA ASN A 192 -0.33 2.76 -4.34
C ASN A 192 -1.57 3.08 -3.49
N ASP A 193 -2.64 2.33 -3.71
CA ASP A 193 -3.91 2.47 -2.99
C ASP A 193 -3.98 1.61 -1.71
N GLY A 194 -2.87 0.98 -1.33
CA GLY A 194 -2.78 0.08 -0.19
C GLY A 194 -3.32 -1.34 -0.46
N SER A 195 -3.61 -1.67 -1.72
CA SER A 195 -4.15 -2.99 -2.12
C SER A 195 -3.07 -4.06 -2.32
N CYS A 196 -1.78 -3.74 -2.12
CA CYS A 196 -0.69 -4.70 -2.32
C CYS A 196 -0.87 -5.94 -1.43
N VAL A 197 -0.76 -7.10 -2.06
CA VAL A 197 -0.80 -8.40 -1.40
C VAL A 197 0.56 -9.07 -1.60
N TYR A 198 1.18 -9.51 -0.53
CA TYR A 198 2.47 -10.18 -0.55
C TYR A 198 2.30 -11.66 -0.24
N SER A 199 3.24 -12.48 -0.75
CA SER A 199 3.32 -13.89 -0.36
C SER A 199 3.64 -14.04 1.13
N GLU A 200 3.23 -15.16 1.71
CA GLU A 200 3.69 -15.54 3.05
C GLU A 200 5.20 -15.86 3.01
N GLU A 201 5.85 -15.81 4.17
CA GLU A 201 7.25 -16.18 4.29
C GLU A 201 7.46 -17.62 3.82
N TYR A 202 8.50 -17.89 3.04
CA TYR A 202 8.84 -19.17 2.39
C TYR A 202 7.95 -19.61 1.22
N TYR A 203 6.89 -18.85 0.87
CA TYR A 203 5.99 -19.16 -0.23
C TYR A 203 6.08 -18.16 -1.38
N ASP A 204 5.76 -18.60 -2.57
CA ASP A 204 5.53 -17.70 -3.70
C ASP A 204 4.08 -17.16 -3.70
N CYS A 205 3.75 -16.35 -4.72
CA CYS A 205 2.41 -15.77 -4.84
C CYS A 205 1.29 -16.76 -5.15
N ASP A 206 1.62 -17.96 -5.57
CA ASP A 206 0.66 -19.05 -5.83
C ASP A 206 0.50 -19.94 -4.59
N GLY A 207 1.21 -19.65 -3.50
CA GLY A 207 1.21 -20.42 -2.25
C GLY A 207 2.04 -21.71 -2.36
N ILE A 208 3.01 -21.73 -3.27
CA ILE A 208 3.95 -22.83 -3.46
C ILE A 208 5.22 -22.54 -2.68
N CYS A 209 5.76 -23.52 -1.96
CA CYS A 209 7.02 -23.39 -1.27
C CYS A 209 8.16 -22.94 -2.20
N LEU A 210 8.98 -22.01 -1.74
CA LEU A 210 10.20 -21.59 -2.45
C LEU A 210 11.27 -22.67 -2.40
N ASN A 211 11.34 -23.43 -1.29
CA ASN A 211 12.17 -24.60 -1.10
C ASN A 211 11.32 -25.73 -0.52
N ASP A 212 11.27 -26.87 -1.22
CA ASP A 212 10.57 -28.10 -0.85
C ASP A 212 11.29 -29.23 -1.59
N ILE A 213 12.31 -29.79 -0.94
CA ILE A 213 13.25 -30.73 -1.59
C ILE A 213 12.61 -32.10 -1.79
N ASP A 214 11.81 -32.56 -0.85
CA ASP A 214 11.16 -33.88 -0.89
C ASP A 214 9.77 -33.84 -1.54
N GLN A 215 9.19 -32.65 -1.76
CA GLN A 215 7.93 -32.36 -2.43
C GLN A 215 6.71 -32.93 -1.68
N ASP A 216 6.73 -32.85 -0.36
CA ASP A 216 5.61 -33.28 0.49
C ASP A 216 4.59 -32.15 0.72
N GLY A 217 4.96 -30.89 0.40
CA GLY A 217 4.13 -29.69 0.50
C GLY A 217 4.33 -28.91 1.80
N VAL A 218 5.28 -29.29 2.62
CA VAL A 218 5.83 -28.51 3.74
C VAL A 218 7.13 -27.88 3.27
N CYS A 219 7.32 -26.58 3.54
CA CYS A 219 8.56 -25.93 3.11
C CYS A 219 9.74 -26.36 3.98
N ASP A 220 10.94 -26.56 3.38
CA ASP A 220 12.16 -26.98 4.08
C ASP A 220 12.42 -26.18 5.39
N GLU A 221 12.02 -24.90 5.41
CA GLU A 221 12.19 -24.02 6.56
C GLU A 221 11.15 -24.25 7.67
N GLU A 222 10.04 -24.90 7.34
CA GLU A 222 8.94 -25.23 8.27
C GLU A 222 8.98 -26.70 8.71
N GLU A 223 9.94 -27.47 8.19
CA GLU A 223 10.12 -28.90 8.51
C GLU A 223 10.35 -29.14 10.00
N ILE A 224 9.66 -30.14 10.52
CA ILE A 224 9.85 -30.69 11.86
C ILE A 224 10.56 -32.03 11.70
N TYR A 225 11.85 -32.06 12.05
CA TYR A 225 12.68 -33.24 11.96
C TYR A 225 12.39 -34.23 13.08
N GLY A 226 12.22 -35.51 12.74
CA GLY A 226 12.00 -36.58 13.70
C GLY A 226 11.72 -37.91 13.02
N CYS A 227 11.41 -38.94 13.79
CA CYS A 227 11.04 -40.25 13.22
C CYS A 227 9.59 -40.21 12.70
N THR A 228 9.40 -40.38 11.38
CA THR A 228 8.08 -40.36 10.71
C THR A 228 7.46 -41.74 10.54
N ASP A 229 8.14 -42.85 10.91
CA ASP A 229 7.61 -44.20 10.83
C ASP A 229 6.78 -44.54 12.06
N ASP A 230 5.48 -44.84 11.87
CA ASP A 230 4.51 -45.17 12.93
C ASP A 230 4.78 -46.54 13.60
N LEU A 231 5.68 -47.35 13.02
CA LEU A 231 6.14 -48.64 13.58
C LEU A 231 7.34 -48.48 14.52
N ALA A 232 8.03 -47.35 14.50
CA ALA A 232 9.17 -47.07 15.34
C ALA A 232 8.75 -46.74 16.79
N LEU A 233 9.61 -47.09 17.75
CA LEU A 233 9.38 -46.81 19.19
C LEU A 233 9.29 -45.33 19.50
N ASN A 234 10.07 -44.50 18.79
CA ASN A 234 10.18 -43.05 18.97
C ASN A 234 9.47 -42.27 17.86
N TYR A 235 8.44 -42.87 17.27
CA TYR A 235 7.59 -42.16 16.30
C TYR A 235 7.09 -40.84 16.85
N ASP A 236 7.29 -39.75 16.08
CA ASP A 236 6.77 -38.42 16.37
C ASP A 236 5.72 -38.05 15.31
N ASN A 237 4.48 -37.97 15.72
CA ASN A 237 3.36 -37.63 14.83
C ASN A 237 3.34 -36.15 14.40
N ASN A 238 4.25 -35.32 14.92
CA ASN A 238 4.43 -33.94 14.46
C ASN A 238 5.60 -33.80 13.49
N ALA A 239 6.46 -34.83 13.38
CA ALA A 239 7.55 -34.80 12.41
C ALA A 239 6.99 -34.81 11.00
N THR A 240 7.50 -33.90 10.16
CA THR A 240 7.20 -33.79 8.74
C THR A 240 8.33 -34.37 7.90
N GLU A 241 9.58 -34.36 8.41
CA GLU A 241 10.76 -34.89 7.75
C GLU A 241 11.47 -35.93 8.61
N ASP A 242 11.82 -37.09 8.01
CA ASP A 242 12.54 -38.15 8.69
C ASP A 242 14.04 -37.80 8.86
N ASP A 243 14.47 -37.68 10.09
CA ASP A 243 15.89 -37.40 10.44
C ASP A 243 16.75 -38.66 10.57
N GLY A 244 16.20 -39.84 10.27
CA GLY A 244 16.85 -41.15 10.41
C GLY A 244 17.01 -41.60 11.88
N SER A 245 16.30 -40.97 12.82
CA SER A 245 16.38 -41.30 14.25
C SER A 245 15.47 -42.43 14.66
N CYS A 246 14.72 -43.04 13.75
CA CYS A 246 13.77 -44.12 14.05
C CYS A 246 14.41 -45.29 14.77
N ILE A 247 13.79 -45.70 15.88
CA ILE A 247 14.24 -46.80 16.74
C ILE A 247 13.30 -47.99 16.57
N TYR A 248 13.86 -49.08 16.09
CA TYR A 248 13.15 -50.37 15.97
C TYR A 248 13.74 -51.36 16.97
N ILE A 249 12.88 -51.97 17.78
CA ILE A 249 13.30 -52.92 18.82
C ILE A 249 13.23 -54.34 18.29
N GLY A 250 14.29 -55.11 18.46
CA GLY A 250 14.36 -56.49 18.07
C GLY A 250 15.73 -57.10 18.31
N CYS A 251 15.95 -58.33 17.84
CA CYS A 251 17.25 -58.97 17.96
C CYS A 251 18.20 -58.44 16.90
N THR A 252 19.30 -57.73 17.33
CA THR A 252 20.31 -57.10 16.46
C THR A 252 21.53 -58.01 16.16
N ASP A 253 21.58 -59.25 16.72
CA ASP A 253 22.72 -60.16 16.51
C ASP A 253 22.47 -61.08 15.30
N GLU A 254 23.28 -60.91 14.23
CA GLU A 254 23.18 -61.65 12.98
C GLU A 254 23.32 -63.15 13.11
N ILE A 255 23.91 -63.65 14.22
CA ILE A 255 24.04 -65.11 14.46
C ILE A 255 22.84 -65.70 15.15
N ALA A 256 21.89 -64.89 15.62
CA ALA A 256 20.69 -65.35 16.24
C ALA A 256 19.69 -65.88 15.19
N CYS A 257 18.89 -66.88 15.58
CA CYS A 257 17.91 -67.49 14.69
C CYS A 257 16.72 -66.56 14.36
N ASN A 258 16.50 -65.55 15.19
CA ASN A 258 15.45 -64.54 15.07
C ASN A 258 16.04 -63.11 14.86
N TYR A 259 17.22 -63.06 14.21
CA TYR A 259 17.79 -61.78 13.80
C TYR A 259 16.79 -60.96 13.00
N ASP A 260 16.68 -59.68 13.36
CA ASP A 260 15.83 -58.72 12.66
C ASP A 260 16.75 -57.64 12.03
N GLU A 261 16.81 -57.63 10.71
CA GLU A 261 17.62 -56.69 9.94
C GLU A 261 17.18 -55.21 10.13
N GLN A 262 15.92 -55.03 10.54
CA GLN A 262 15.36 -53.67 10.76
C GLN A 262 15.58 -53.17 12.19
N ALA A 263 15.90 -54.07 13.14
CA ALA A 263 16.14 -53.66 14.53
C ALA A 263 17.36 -52.79 14.65
N THR A 264 17.19 -51.62 15.30
CA THR A 264 18.27 -50.70 15.65
C THR A 264 18.73 -50.84 17.10
N ASP A 265 17.85 -51.33 17.96
CA ASP A 265 18.09 -51.58 19.37
C ASP A 265 17.73 -53.01 19.78
N ASP A 266 18.66 -53.66 20.49
CA ASP A 266 18.48 -55.01 20.99
C ASP A 266 17.55 -55.05 22.21
N ASP A 267 16.45 -55.78 22.11
CA ASP A 267 15.46 -55.97 23.17
C ASP A 267 15.76 -57.18 24.06
N GLY A 268 16.85 -57.88 23.83
CA GLY A 268 17.25 -59.06 24.55
C GLY A 268 16.48 -60.32 24.12
N SER A 269 15.76 -60.29 23.00
CA SER A 269 14.96 -61.41 22.47
C SER A 269 15.76 -62.38 21.63
N CYS A 270 17.06 -62.18 21.43
CA CYS A 270 17.90 -63.03 20.59
C CYS A 270 17.88 -64.48 21.00
N ILE A 271 17.52 -65.35 20.05
CA ILE A 271 17.51 -66.80 20.23
C ILE A 271 18.69 -67.41 19.46
N TYR A 272 19.57 -68.09 20.17
CA TYR A 272 20.74 -68.71 19.57
C TYR A 272 20.52 -70.20 19.29
N PRO A 273 21.14 -70.76 18.27
CA PRO A 273 21.05 -72.16 18.01
C PRO A 273 21.65 -72.95 19.18
N GLU A 274 21.05 -74.08 19.55
CA GLU A 274 21.62 -74.95 20.58
C GLU A 274 23.03 -75.42 20.15
N GLU A 275 24.01 -75.25 21.05
CA GLU A 275 25.32 -75.83 20.83
C GLU A 275 25.18 -77.32 20.75
N ASN A 276 25.61 -77.93 19.64
CA ASN A 276 25.67 -79.42 19.53
C ASN A 276 26.74 -79.88 20.51
N TYR A 277 26.32 -80.48 21.62
CA TYR A 277 27.17 -81.27 22.47
C TYR A 277 27.45 -82.59 21.79
N ASP A 278 28.67 -82.79 21.23
CA ASP A 278 29.18 -84.09 20.82
C ASP A 278 29.61 -84.88 22.04
#